data_333923c600232e86b7dd3aa66bae0dac
#
_entry.id   333923c600232e86b7dd3aa66bae0dac
#
_cell.length_a   1.000
_cell.length_b   1.000
_cell.length_c   1.000
_cell.angle_alpha   90.00
_cell.angle_beta   90.00
_cell.angle_gamma   90.00
#
_symmetry.space_group_name_H-M   'P 1'
#
loop_
_entity.id
_entity.type
_entity.pdbx_description
1 polymer ?
#
loop_
_entity_poly.entity_id
_entity_poly.type
_entity_poly.pdbx_seq_one_letter_code
_entity_poly.pdbx_strand_id
1 'polypeptide(L)'
;MAPTAASIDEYISTFPEATQEILQELRRRVHAALPDAEERISYQIPTFAVDGQYVIYIAGWKHHVSIYPIPGGDGELDADLEPYLSGQGTIKLPLKQPVPWDLVDRAIAARVAERVPQIRR
;
A
#
# COMPACT_ATOMS: atom_id res chain seq x y z
N MET A 1 -20.18 14.08 7.11
CA MET A 1 -18.85 13.46 7.13
C MET A 1 -19.01 11.95 7.28
N ALA A 2 -18.37 11.21 6.41
CA ALA A 2 -18.42 9.76 6.50
C ALA A 2 -17.72 9.28 7.78
N PRO A 3 -18.27 8.29 8.48
CA PRO A 3 -17.58 7.74 9.65
C PRO A 3 -16.28 7.05 9.24
N THR A 4 -15.28 7.11 10.12
CA THR A 4 -14.05 6.41 9.92
C THR A 4 -14.31 4.90 9.97
N ALA A 5 -13.76 4.17 9.01
CA ALA A 5 -13.86 2.71 9.00
C ALA A 5 -13.14 2.13 10.23
N ALA A 6 -13.72 1.07 10.79
CA ALA A 6 -13.15 0.41 11.96
C ALA A 6 -12.18 -0.71 11.57
N SER A 7 -12.21 -1.16 10.31
CA SER A 7 -11.37 -2.25 9.83
C SER A 7 -11.06 -2.06 8.35
N ILE A 8 -10.07 -2.81 7.87
CA ILE A 8 -9.74 -2.79 6.44
C ILE A 8 -10.91 -3.34 5.61
N ASP A 9 -11.59 -4.39 6.08
CA ASP A 9 -12.77 -4.90 5.39
C ASP A 9 -13.84 -3.83 5.22
N GLU A 10 -14.13 -3.10 6.29
CA GLU A 10 -15.12 -2.02 6.25
C GLU A 10 -14.67 -0.90 5.31
N TYR A 11 -13.39 -0.53 5.37
CA TYR A 11 -12.83 0.49 4.47
C TYR A 11 -13.02 0.11 3.01
N ILE A 12 -12.62 -1.12 2.64
CA ILE A 12 -12.69 -1.59 1.25
C ILE A 12 -14.14 -1.62 0.77
N SER A 13 -15.08 -2.00 1.66
CA SER A 13 -16.50 -2.10 1.28
C SER A 13 -17.13 -0.79 0.82
N THR A 14 -16.48 0.36 1.10
CA THR A 14 -17.01 1.66 0.70
C THR A 14 -16.73 2.03 -0.74
N PHE A 15 -15.95 1.23 -1.47
CA PHE A 15 -15.53 1.53 -2.83
C PHE A 15 -16.33 0.75 -3.88
N PRO A 16 -16.33 1.21 -5.14
CA PRO A 16 -16.89 0.41 -6.24
C PRO A 16 -16.19 -0.93 -6.36
N GLU A 17 -16.89 -1.92 -6.91
CA GLU A 17 -16.40 -3.30 -6.98
C GLU A 17 -15.02 -3.42 -7.63
N ALA A 18 -14.78 -2.72 -8.74
CA ALA A 18 -13.49 -2.77 -9.42
C ALA A 18 -12.36 -2.27 -8.53
N THR A 19 -12.59 -1.22 -7.75
CA THR A 19 -11.62 -0.69 -6.80
C THR A 19 -11.42 -1.67 -5.64
N GLN A 20 -12.50 -2.29 -5.16
CA GLN A 20 -12.41 -3.31 -4.11
C GLN A 20 -11.50 -4.46 -4.52
N GLU A 21 -11.61 -4.93 -5.76
CA GLU A 21 -10.78 -6.02 -6.25
C GLU A 21 -9.30 -5.67 -6.21
N ILE A 22 -8.95 -4.44 -6.62
CA ILE A 22 -7.56 -3.97 -6.60
C ILE A 22 -7.06 -3.82 -5.16
N LEU A 23 -7.86 -3.25 -4.27
CA LEU A 23 -7.48 -3.11 -2.87
C LEU A 23 -7.28 -4.47 -2.20
N GLN A 24 -8.14 -5.46 -2.48
CA GLN A 24 -7.97 -6.80 -1.96
C GLN A 24 -6.70 -7.47 -2.50
N GLU A 25 -6.38 -7.23 -3.77
CA GLU A 25 -5.15 -7.78 -4.35
C GLU A 25 -3.91 -7.14 -3.70
N LEU A 26 -3.93 -5.83 -3.49
CA LEU A 26 -2.85 -5.15 -2.76
C LEU A 26 -2.68 -5.75 -1.36
N ARG A 27 -3.80 -5.96 -0.66
CA ARG A 27 -3.81 -6.56 0.67
C ARG A 27 -3.15 -7.94 0.66
N ARG A 28 -3.49 -8.78 -0.31
CA ARG A 28 -2.89 -10.12 -0.44
C ARG A 28 -1.40 -10.05 -0.68
N ARG A 29 -0.95 -9.12 -1.52
CA ARG A 29 0.47 -8.99 -1.86
C ARG A 29 1.29 -8.45 -0.69
N VAL A 30 0.72 -7.57 0.11
CA VAL A 30 1.37 -7.12 1.34
C VAL A 30 1.56 -8.31 2.28
N HIS A 31 0.52 -9.12 2.49
CA HIS A 31 0.63 -10.31 3.36
C HIS A 31 1.57 -11.37 2.80
N ALA A 32 1.69 -11.48 1.48
CA ALA A 32 2.66 -12.38 0.88
C ALA A 32 4.09 -11.98 1.22
N ALA A 33 4.38 -10.67 1.24
CA ALA A 33 5.69 -10.14 1.59
C ALA A 33 5.92 -10.03 3.10
N LEU A 34 4.83 -9.91 3.87
CA LEU A 34 4.87 -9.69 5.31
C LEU A 34 3.76 -10.49 5.98
N PRO A 35 3.93 -11.84 6.11
CA PRO A 35 2.86 -12.70 6.62
C PRO A 35 2.38 -12.35 8.02
N ASP A 36 3.24 -11.75 8.85
CA ASP A 36 2.92 -11.40 10.23
C ASP A 36 2.28 -10.00 10.36
N ALA A 37 1.98 -9.34 9.24
CA ALA A 37 1.45 -7.99 9.29
C ALA A 37 0.13 -7.92 10.07
N GLU A 38 0.10 -6.98 11.02
CA GLU A 38 -1.12 -6.60 11.71
C GLU A 38 -1.88 -5.62 10.81
N GLU A 39 -3.19 -5.79 10.71
CA GLU A 39 -4.04 -4.89 9.94
C GLU A 39 -4.76 -3.93 10.87
N ARG A 40 -4.76 -2.66 10.51
CA ARG A 40 -5.50 -1.65 11.26
C ARG A 40 -5.80 -0.44 10.39
N ILE A 41 -6.57 0.48 10.92
CA ILE A 41 -6.84 1.78 10.27
C ILE A 41 -6.04 2.84 11.02
N SER A 42 -5.20 3.58 10.29
CA SER A 42 -4.46 4.72 10.81
C SER A 42 -4.58 5.84 9.79
N TYR A 43 -4.76 7.07 10.25
CA TYR A 43 -4.99 8.21 9.35
C TYR A 43 -6.15 7.94 8.38
N GLN A 44 -7.14 7.17 8.84
CA GLN A 44 -8.35 6.82 8.09
C GLN A 44 -8.09 5.92 6.87
N ILE A 45 -6.95 5.24 6.79
CA ILE A 45 -6.62 4.34 5.69
C ILE A 45 -6.05 3.01 6.20
N PRO A 46 -6.14 1.94 5.38
CA PRO A 46 -5.55 0.65 5.72
C PRO A 46 -4.06 0.76 6.01
N THR A 47 -3.66 0.19 7.13
CA THR A 47 -2.30 0.21 7.61
C THR A 47 -1.84 -1.20 7.93
N PHE A 48 -0.67 -1.57 7.47
CA PHE A 48 -0.04 -2.86 7.76
C PHE A 48 1.15 -2.60 8.68
N ALA A 49 1.15 -3.25 9.84
CA ALA A 49 2.11 -2.96 10.90
C ALA A 49 2.78 -4.23 11.40
N VAL A 50 3.94 -4.09 12.00
CA VAL A 50 4.69 -5.17 12.66
C VAL A 50 5.12 -4.65 14.03
N ASP A 51 4.88 -5.45 15.06
CA ASP A 51 5.25 -5.08 16.44
C ASP A 51 4.71 -3.70 16.82
N GLY A 52 3.48 -3.40 16.39
CA GLY A 52 2.80 -2.14 16.68
C GLY A 52 3.25 -0.93 15.85
N GLN A 53 4.21 -1.10 14.93
CA GLN A 53 4.74 0.00 14.12
C GLN A 53 4.40 -0.19 12.65
N TYR A 54 3.99 0.90 11.98
CA TYR A 54 3.56 0.83 10.59
C TYR A 54 4.71 0.41 9.66
N VAL A 55 4.33 -0.30 8.60
CA VAL A 55 5.25 -0.64 7.52
C VAL A 55 4.76 -0.04 6.20
N ILE A 56 3.51 -0.30 5.85
CA ILE A 56 2.91 0.14 4.59
C ILE A 56 1.49 0.61 4.84
N TYR A 57 1.09 1.65 4.10
CA TYR A 57 -0.30 2.09 3.97
C TYR A 57 -0.76 1.88 2.54
N ILE A 58 -2.05 1.57 2.38
CA ILE A 58 -2.70 1.60 1.07
C ILE A 58 -3.95 2.46 1.17
N ALA A 59 -4.40 3.02 0.05
CA ALA A 59 -5.61 3.82 0.03
C ALA A 59 -6.32 3.72 -1.31
N GLY A 60 -7.64 3.85 -1.28
CA GLY A 60 -8.45 3.94 -2.49
C GLY A 60 -8.94 5.37 -2.68
N TRP A 61 -9.03 5.78 -3.93
CA TRP A 61 -9.48 7.10 -4.34
C TRP A 61 -10.45 6.95 -5.51
N LYS A 62 -11.02 8.05 -5.97
CA LYS A 62 -12.01 7.99 -7.04
C LYS A 62 -11.45 7.42 -8.34
N HIS A 63 -10.22 7.79 -8.69
CA HIS A 63 -9.62 7.45 -9.97
C HIS A 63 -8.30 6.67 -9.86
N HIS A 64 -7.88 6.33 -8.66
CA HIS A 64 -6.62 5.61 -8.46
C HIS A 64 -6.61 4.91 -7.09
N VAL A 65 -5.64 4.04 -6.92
CA VAL A 65 -5.26 3.54 -5.60
C VAL A 65 -3.83 4.00 -5.33
N SER A 66 -3.42 3.99 -4.07
CA SER A 66 -2.09 4.46 -3.71
C SER A 66 -1.45 3.56 -2.68
N ILE A 67 -0.11 3.61 -2.64
CA ILE A 67 0.73 2.90 -1.68
C ILE A 67 1.68 3.92 -1.07
N TYR A 68 1.89 3.85 0.23
CA TYR A 68 2.79 4.74 0.99
C TYR A 68 3.65 3.92 1.95
N PRO A 69 4.85 4.36 2.30
CA PRO A 69 5.64 5.39 1.63
C PRO A 69 6.38 4.81 0.42
N ILE A 70 7.02 5.68 -0.35
CA ILE A 70 7.89 5.24 -1.44
C ILE A 70 9.13 4.60 -0.82
N PRO A 71 9.48 3.34 -1.19
CA PRO A 71 10.73 2.75 -0.71
C PRO A 71 11.94 3.49 -1.30
N GLY A 72 13.03 3.52 -0.58
CA GLY A 72 14.24 4.21 -1.01
C GLY A 72 15.37 3.27 -1.36
N GLY A 73 16.44 3.81 -1.91
CA GLY A 73 17.72 3.15 -1.98
C GLY A 73 18.01 2.22 -3.15
N ASP A 74 17.07 2.05 -4.09
CA ASP A 74 17.29 1.21 -5.29
C ASP A 74 17.07 2.05 -6.54
N GLY A 75 18.15 2.39 -7.24
CA GLY A 75 18.07 3.25 -8.43
C GLY A 75 17.24 2.68 -9.57
N GLU A 76 17.26 1.35 -9.78
CA GLU A 76 16.46 0.72 -10.81
C GLU A 76 14.98 0.77 -10.45
N LEU A 77 14.64 0.44 -9.22
CA LEU A 77 13.27 0.51 -8.73
C LEU A 77 12.76 1.95 -8.75
N ASP A 78 13.58 2.91 -8.32
CA ASP A 78 13.20 4.31 -8.33
C ASP A 78 12.87 4.78 -9.74
N ALA A 79 13.68 4.38 -10.73
CA ALA A 79 13.44 4.74 -12.13
C ALA A 79 12.13 4.12 -12.65
N ASP A 80 11.89 2.86 -12.30
CA ASP A 80 10.67 2.16 -12.75
C ASP A 80 9.41 2.72 -12.08
N LEU A 81 9.52 3.20 -10.84
CA LEU A 81 8.40 3.81 -10.12
C LEU A 81 8.10 5.24 -10.57
N GLU A 82 9.05 5.93 -11.17
CA GLU A 82 8.91 7.36 -11.49
C GLU A 82 7.58 7.73 -12.14
N PRO A 83 7.06 6.99 -13.16
CA PRO A 83 5.77 7.33 -13.77
C PRO A 83 4.58 7.27 -12.81
N TYR A 84 4.73 6.60 -11.67
CA TYR A 84 3.67 6.39 -10.70
C TYR A 84 3.82 7.23 -9.45
N LEU A 85 4.85 8.09 -9.38
CA LEU A 85 5.06 8.91 -8.19
C LEU A 85 4.16 10.13 -8.19
N SER A 86 3.63 10.47 -7.01
CA SER A 86 2.80 11.65 -6.82
C SER A 86 3.16 12.27 -5.47
N GLY A 87 3.60 13.52 -5.48
CA GLY A 87 4.06 14.17 -4.26
C GLY A 87 5.33 13.53 -3.72
N GLN A 88 5.56 13.68 -2.43
CA GLN A 88 6.82 13.28 -1.80
C GLN A 88 6.81 11.86 -1.20
N GLY A 89 5.68 11.20 -1.18
CA GLY A 89 5.61 9.92 -0.47
C GLY A 89 4.60 8.94 -1.05
N THR A 90 4.06 9.18 -2.23
CA THR A 90 2.94 8.42 -2.76
C THR A 90 3.29 7.70 -4.06
N ILE A 91 3.00 6.40 -4.12
CA ILE A 91 2.94 5.65 -5.37
C ILE A 91 1.47 5.64 -5.79
N LYS A 92 1.17 6.25 -6.93
CA LYS A 92 -0.20 6.43 -7.43
C LYS A 92 -0.44 5.52 -8.63
N LEU A 93 -1.43 4.64 -8.51
CA LEU A 93 -1.76 3.64 -9.53
C LEU A 93 -3.12 3.99 -10.14
N PRO A 94 -3.15 4.58 -11.35
CA PRO A 94 -4.42 4.97 -11.98
C PRO A 94 -5.30 3.76 -12.28
N LEU A 95 -6.61 3.88 -12.01
CA LEU A 95 -7.56 2.80 -12.28
C LEU A 95 -7.82 2.58 -13.77
N LYS A 96 -7.51 3.57 -14.60
CA LYS A 96 -7.70 3.47 -16.05
C LYS A 96 -6.68 2.58 -16.76
N GLN A 97 -5.62 2.20 -16.07
CA GLN A 97 -4.54 1.40 -16.62
C GLN A 97 -4.46 0.08 -15.88
N PRO A 98 -3.96 -0.99 -16.52
CA PRO A 98 -3.66 -2.20 -15.78
C PRO A 98 -2.65 -1.90 -14.69
N VAL A 99 -2.88 -2.45 -13.50
CA VAL A 99 -1.96 -2.26 -12.38
C VAL A 99 -0.66 -3.04 -12.67
N PRO A 100 0.52 -2.38 -12.53
CA PRO A 100 1.80 -3.06 -12.78
C PRO A 100 2.18 -3.92 -11.58
N TRP A 101 1.58 -5.10 -11.47
CA TRP A 101 1.70 -5.95 -10.28
C TRP A 101 3.13 -6.36 -9.97
N ASP A 102 3.97 -6.63 -10.99
CA ASP A 102 5.37 -6.96 -10.76
C ASP A 102 6.10 -5.81 -10.09
N LEU A 103 5.82 -4.59 -10.53
CA LEU A 103 6.41 -3.38 -9.94
C LEU A 103 5.89 -3.16 -8.52
N VAL A 104 4.60 -3.40 -8.30
CA VAL A 104 3.99 -3.32 -6.97
C VAL A 104 4.68 -4.28 -6.01
N ASP A 105 4.90 -5.52 -6.44
CA ASP A 105 5.57 -6.53 -5.61
C ASP A 105 6.99 -6.10 -5.26
N ARG A 106 7.72 -5.52 -6.21
CA ARG A 106 9.07 -5.02 -5.97
C ARG A 106 9.07 -3.86 -4.97
N ALA A 107 8.10 -2.95 -5.10
CA ALA A 107 7.98 -1.82 -4.18
C ALA A 107 7.64 -2.29 -2.75
N ILE A 108 6.70 -3.22 -2.63
CA ILE A 108 6.33 -3.79 -1.33
C ILE A 108 7.53 -4.49 -0.70
N ALA A 109 8.22 -5.33 -1.47
CA ALA A 109 9.39 -6.07 -0.97
C ALA A 109 10.50 -5.13 -0.51
N ALA A 110 10.76 -4.06 -1.28
CA ALA A 110 11.77 -3.08 -0.93
C ALA A 110 11.42 -2.34 0.35
N ARG A 111 10.14 -1.96 0.51
CA ARG A 111 9.68 -1.30 1.72
C ARG A 111 9.79 -2.21 2.95
N VAL A 112 9.39 -3.47 2.82
CA VAL A 112 9.51 -4.44 3.91
C VAL A 112 10.99 -4.62 4.28
N ALA A 113 11.87 -4.76 3.28
CA ALA A 113 13.29 -4.97 3.51
C ALA A 113 13.96 -3.80 4.23
N GLU A 114 13.51 -2.56 3.96
CA GLU A 114 14.10 -1.39 4.64
C GLU A 114 13.50 -1.15 6.01
N ARG A 115 12.19 -1.40 6.17
CA ARG A 115 11.45 -0.96 7.38
C ARG A 115 11.48 -1.98 8.51
N VAL A 116 11.32 -3.27 8.20
CA VAL A 116 11.24 -4.30 9.24
C VAL A 116 12.51 -4.37 10.09
N PRO A 117 13.72 -4.32 9.52
CA PRO A 117 14.93 -4.27 10.36
C PRO A 117 15.00 -3.05 11.28
N GLN A 118 14.44 -1.91 10.86
CA GLN A 118 14.37 -0.73 11.73
C GLN A 118 13.49 -0.96 12.96
N ILE A 119 12.39 -1.70 12.77
CA ILE A 119 11.45 -2.00 13.85
C ILE A 119 12.03 -3.05 14.80
N ARG A 120 12.71 -4.05 14.25
CA ARG A 120 13.20 -5.22 15.00
C ARG A 120 14.68 -5.15 15.38
N ARG A 121 15.18 -3.98 15.61
CA ARG A 121 16.55 -3.80 16.09
C ARG A 121 16.74 -4.36 17.48
#